data_dad9f592f294da6ad2271c14c4c7ca7b
#
_entry.id   dad9f592f294da6ad2271c14c4c7ca7b
#
_cell.length_a   1.000
_cell.length_b   1.000
_cell.length_c   1.000
_cell.angle_alpha   90.00
_cell.angle_beta   90.00
_cell.angle_gamma   90.00
#
_symmetry.space_group_name_H-M   'P 1'
#
loop_
_entity.id
_entity.type
_entity.pdbx_description
1 polymer ?
#
loop_
_entity_poly.entity_id
_entity_poly.type
_entity_poly.pdbx_seq_one_letter_code
_entity_poly.pdbx_strand_id
1 'polypeptide(L)'
;MKQPILNKLENLNQEQAISLHVPGHKNMTIGHLSQLSITMDKTEIPGLDDMHHPEEIILESMKQVEKHSDYDAYFLVNGTTSGILSVIQSFSQKKGDILMARNVHKSVLHALDISQQEGHFIETHQSLLTNHYNKVNLSSLNNDGHKLAVLTYPNYYGETFNVEEVIKTLHQLDIPVLIDEAHGAHFGLQGFPNSTLNYQADYVVQSFHKTLPALTMGSVLYIHKNAPYRENIIEYLSYFQTSSPSYLIMASLESAAQFYKTYDSTVFFEKRAQLIKCLENKGFKIIQVDDPLKLLLKYEGYTGHEIQKWFMNNHIYFELADDYQSLAILPLWHEGDAFLFDSLLRKIEDMVLPEKKISKVKQTELLTNEGNYKPNHFEHVTRCELQHA
;
A
#
# COMPACT_ATOMS: atom_id res chain seq x y z
N MET A 1 7.00 -13.95 -34.20
CA MET A 1 7.48 -14.31 -32.84
C MET A 1 6.30 -14.11 -31.89
N LYS A 2 6.05 -15.00 -30.90
CA LYS A 2 4.94 -14.81 -29.95
C LYS A 2 5.35 -13.78 -28.91
N GLN A 3 4.49 -12.79 -28.66
CA GLN A 3 4.66 -11.74 -27.62
C GLN A 3 3.52 -11.83 -26.58
N PRO A 4 3.51 -12.86 -25.72
CA PRO A 4 2.33 -13.19 -24.90
C PRO A 4 1.94 -12.11 -23.92
N ILE A 5 2.91 -11.40 -23.34
CA ILE A 5 2.64 -10.28 -22.42
C ILE A 5 2.04 -9.10 -23.18
N LEU A 6 2.67 -8.66 -24.27
CA LEU A 6 2.21 -7.52 -25.06
C LEU A 6 0.79 -7.77 -25.60
N ASN A 7 0.57 -8.93 -26.23
CA ASN A 7 -0.74 -9.29 -26.76
C ASN A 7 -1.83 -9.30 -25.67
N LYS A 8 -1.50 -9.77 -24.46
CA LYS A 8 -2.47 -9.77 -23.36
C LYS A 8 -2.80 -8.36 -22.88
N LEU A 9 -1.80 -7.49 -22.78
CA LEU A 9 -2.00 -6.08 -22.41
C LEU A 9 -2.82 -5.32 -23.45
N GLU A 10 -2.53 -5.53 -24.72
CA GLU A 10 -3.31 -4.96 -25.83
C GLU A 10 -4.79 -5.38 -25.79
N ASN A 11 -5.05 -6.67 -25.54
CA ASN A 11 -6.42 -7.18 -25.41
C ASN A 11 -7.16 -6.52 -24.24
N LEU A 12 -6.51 -6.39 -23.05
CA LEU A 12 -7.11 -5.72 -21.88
C LEU A 12 -7.44 -4.24 -22.18
N ASN A 13 -6.59 -3.55 -22.93
CA ASN A 13 -6.86 -2.16 -23.35
C ASN A 13 -8.05 -2.09 -24.31
N GLN A 14 -8.17 -3.04 -25.26
CA GLN A 14 -9.32 -3.09 -26.20
C GLN A 14 -10.65 -3.41 -25.49
N GLU A 15 -10.65 -4.21 -24.42
CA GLU A 15 -11.83 -4.56 -23.63
C GLU A 15 -12.40 -3.38 -22.82
N GLN A 16 -11.75 -2.21 -22.83
CA GLN A 16 -12.11 -1.06 -21.99
C GLN A 16 -12.37 -1.45 -20.53
N ALA A 17 -11.43 -2.24 -19.98
CA ALA A 17 -11.48 -2.75 -18.64
C ALA A 17 -11.47 -1.61 -17.61
N ILE A 18 -12.39 -1.69 -16.65
CA ILE A 18 -12.48 -0.72 -15.54
C ILE A 18 -11.63 -1.19 -14.37
N SER A 19 -10.64 -0.39 -14.00
CA SER A 19 -9.72 -0.69 -12.91
C SER A 19 -10.22 -0.15 -11.57
N LEU A 20 -10.63 -1.03 -10.68
CA LEU A 20 -10.87 -0.76 -9.26
C LEU A 20 -9.82 -1.48 -8.39
N HIS A 21 -8.60 -1.54 -8.88
CA HIS A 21 -7.42 -2.13 -8.24
C HIS A 21 -6.19 -1.20 -8.43
N VAL A 22 -5.07 -1.53 -7.80
CA VAL A 22 -3.79 -0.85 -8.08
C VAL A 22 -3.33 -1.13 -9.53
N PRO A 23 -2.62 -0.22 -10.19
CA PRO A 23 -2.05 1.04 -9.70
C PRO A 23 -3.06 2.20 -9.64
N GLY A 24 -2.72 3.22 -8.83
CA GLY A 24 -3.58 4.37 -8.56
C GLY A 24 -3.93 5.24 -9.76
N HIS A 25 -3.11 5.23 -10.83
CA HIS A 25 -3.40 5.95 -12.08
C HIS A 25 -4.54 5.33 -12.92
N LYS A 26 -5.04 4.13 -12.54
CA LYS A 26 -6.22 3.50 -13.16
C LYS A 26 -6.18 3.49 -14.69
N ASN A 27 -5.21 2.81 -15.27
CA ASN A 27 -4.97 2.78 -16.72
C ASN A 27 -4.73 4.18 -17.31
N MET A 28 -3.99 5.04 -16.61
CA MET A 28 -3.66 6.44 -17.00
C MET A 28 -4.88 7.37 -17.09
N THR A 29 -5.99 7.03 -16.43
CA THR A 29 -7.22 7.85 -16.42
C THR A 29 -7.26 8.83 -15.25
N ILE A 30 -6.43 8.66 -14.23
CA ILE A 30 -6.31 9.51 -13.04
C ILE A 30 -4.93 10.16 -13.04
N GLY A 31 -4.89 11.46 -12.71
CA GLY A 31 -3.66 12.25 -12.62
C GLY A 31 -3.13 12.70 -13.99
N HIS A 32 -1.86 13.04 -14.07
CA HIS A 32 -1.26 13.74 -15.21
C HIS A 32 -0.11 12.97 -15.86
N LEU A 33 -0.10 11.63 -15.77
CA LEU A 33 0.98 10.79 -16.33
C LEU A 33 1.01 10.79 -17.87
N SER A 34 -0.01 11.31 -18.55
CA SER A 34 -0.05 11.44 -20.02
C SER A 34 1.07 12.32 -20.59
N GLN A 35 1.69 13.16 -19.79
CA GLN A 35 2.87 13.94 -20.16
C GLN A 35 4.16 13.10 -20.25
N LEU A 36 4.19 11.91 -19.64
CA LEU A 36 5.33 11.00 -19.73
C LEU A 36 5.27 10.21 -21.03
N SER A 37 6.42 10.10 -21.69
CA SER A 37 6.58 9.32 -22.92
C SER A 37 7.66 8.27 -22.72
N ILE A 38 7.49 7.09 -23.31
CA ILE A 38 8.52 6.04 -23.29
C ILE A 38 9.87 6.49 -23.87
N THR A 39 9.87 7.54 -24.71
CA THR A 39 11.10 8.16 -25.21
C THR A 39 11.92 8.86 -24.13
N MET A 40 11.33 9.09 -22.95
CA MET A 40 12.00 9.64 -21.76
C MET A 40 12.65 8.56 -20.89
N ASP A 41 12.60 7.30 -21.30
CA ASP A 41 13.32 6.21 -20.61
C ASP A 41 14.82 6.38 -20.87
N LYS A 42 15.53 6.77 -19.81
CA LYS A 42 16.97 7.14 -19.82
C LYS A 42 17.64 6.49 -18.61
N THR A 43 18.96 6.45 -18.68
CA THR A 43 19.84 6.17 -17.56
C THR A 43 20.64 7.43 -17.18
N GLU A 44 21.56 7.34 -16.24
CA GLU A 44 22.44 8.42 -15.82
C GLU A 44 23.33 8.87 -17.00
N ILE A 45 23.07 10.08 -17.46
CA ILE A 45 23.88 10.78 -18.47
C ILE A 45 24.18 12.21 -17.97
N PRO A 46 25.17 12.90 -18.53
CA PRO A 46 25.44 14.29 -18.15
C PRO A 46 24.19 15.17 -18.21
N GLY A 47 23.86 15.82 -17.09
CA GLY A 47 22.64 16.62 -16.92
C GLY A 47 21.46 15.87 -16.29
N LEU A 48 21.59 14.56 -16.08
CA LEU A 48 20.73 13.78 -15.19
C LEU A 48 21.55 13.36 -13.97
N ASP A 49 20.92 13.43 -12.80
CA ASP A 49 21.55 13.21 -11.49
C ASP A 49 21.63 11.70 -11.14
N ASP A 50 22.39 11.32 -10.11
CA ASP A 50 22.49 9.96 -9.58
C ASP A 50 21.52 9.79 -8.40
N MET A 51 20.57 8.84 -8.49
CA MET A 51 19.60 8.60 -7.43
C MET A 51 20.25 8.15 -6.12
N HIS A 52 21.39 7.48 -6.16
CA HIS A 52 22.08 6.98 -4.97
C HIS A 52 22.98 8.06 -4.31
N HIS A 53 23.32 9.11 -5.07
CA HIS A 53 24.09 10.27 -4.60
C HIS A 53 23.45 11.56 -5.16
N PRO A 54 22.18 11.87 -4.80
CA PRO A 54 21.43 12.96 -5.42
C PRO A 54 21.99 14.33 -4.98
N GLU A 55 22.40 15.15 -5.92
CA GLU A 55 22.97 16.48 -5.67
C GLU A 55 22.19 17.60 -6.40
N GLU A 56 21.50 17.29 -7.51
CA GLU A 56 20.86 18.25 -8.40
C GLU A 56 19.34 17.99 -8.53
N ILE A 57 18.89 17.59 -9.73
CA ILE A 57 17.46 17.49 -10.08
C ILE A 57 16.73 16.42 -9.26
N ILE A 58 17.39 15.30 -8.93
CA ILE A 58 16.74 14.25 -8.14
C ILE A 58 16.61 14.71 -6.68
N LEU A 59 17.63 15.37 -6.11
CA LEU A 59 17.53 15.95 -4.77
C LEU A 59 16.43 17.02 -4.70
N GLU A 60 16.31 17.88 -5.71
CA GLU A 60 15.24 18.87 -5.79
C GLU A 60 13.86 18.20 -5.86
N SER A 61 13.73 17.16 -6.70
CA SER A 61 12.50 16.39 -6.83
C SER A 61 12.13 15.63 -5.53
N MET A 62 13.10 15.04 -4.82
CA MET A 62 12.89 14.44 -3.50
C MET A 62 12.35 15.43 -2.48
N LYS A 63 12.86 16.69 -2.47
CA LYS A 63 12.31 17.77 -1.63
C LYS A 63 10.86 18.12 -2.01
N GLN A 64 10.51 18.02 -3.27
CA GLN A 64 9.13 18.30 -3.71
C GLN A 64 8.13 17.22 -3.26
N VAL A 65 8.53 16.00 -3.03
CA VAL A 65 7.65 14.92 -2.55
C VAL A 65 7.56 14.88 -1.02
N GLU A 66 8.31 15.72 -0.29
CA GLU A 66 8.16 15.85 1.15
C GLU A 66 6.74 16.33 1.52
N LYS A 67 6.13 15.64 2.47
CA LYS A 67 4.79 15.94 2.99
C LYS A 67 4.81 16.56 4.38
N HIS A 68 5.94 16.51 5.06
CA HIS A 68 6.11 17.04 6.42
C HIS A 68 7.55 17.54 6.62
N SER A 69 7.70 18.71 7.24
CA SER A 69 8.99 19.41 7.41
C SER A 69 10.03 18.65 8.25
N ASP A 70 9.60 17.72 9.11
CA ASP A 70 10.48 16.96 9.99
C ASP A 70 11.08 15.71 9.33
N TYR A 71 10.77 15.47 8.05
CA TYR A 71 11.22 14.31 7.31
C TYR A 71 12.01 14.72 6.07
N ASP A 72 12.98 13.86 5.72
CA ASP A 72 13.56 13.85 4.39
C ASP A 72 12.93 12.67 3.61
N ALA A 73 12.67 12.89 2.32
CA ALA A 73 12.05 11.91 1.44
C ALA A 73 13.08 11.28 0.49
N TYR A 74 13.01 9.97 0.32
CA TYR A 74 13.89 9.20 -0.57
C TYR A 74 13.07 8.41 -1.58
N PHE A 75 13.40 8.50 -2.85
CA PHE A 75 12.74 7.75 -3.89
C PHE A 75 13.02 6.25 -3.78
N LEU A 76 11.97 5.47 -3.99
CA LEU A 76 12.01 4.02 -4.09
C LEU A 76 11.48 3.61 -5.46
N VAL A 77 12.37 3.17 -6.36
CA VAL A 77 12.01 2.70 -7.70
C VAL A 77 11.79 1.19 -7.77
N ASN A 78 12.04 0.48 -6.66
CA ASN A 78 11.82 -0.95 -6.48
C ASN A 78 10.67 -1.26 -5.50
N GLY A 79 9.75 -0.30 -5.31
CA GLY A 79 8.63 -0.42 -4.38
C GLY A 79 9.04 -0.20 -2.92
N THR A 80 8.05 -0.12 -2.02
CA THR A 80 8.28 0.00 -0.55
C THR A 80 9.10 -1.15 0.02
N THR A 81 9.15 -2.29 -0.65
CA THR A 81 9.99 -3.43 -0.27
C THR A 81 11.44 -3.03 -0.06
N SER A 82 12.04 -2.26 -0.97
CA SER A 82 13.44 -1.82 -0.84
C SER A 82 13.65 -0.93 0.40
N GLY A 83 12.71 -0.03 0.70
CA GLY A 83 12.76 0.81 1.90
C GLY A 83 12.65 -0.01 3.19
N ILE A 84 11.70 -0.96 3.25
CA ILE A 84 11.53 -1.86 4.40
C ILE A 84 12.80 -2.69 4.64
N LEU A 85 13.37 -3.28 3.58
CA LEU A 85 14.62 -4.04 3.65
C LEU A 85 15.76 -3.16 4.19
N SER A 86 15.92 -1.94 3.69
CA SER A 86 16.98 -1.01 4.10
C SER A 86 16.87 -0.61 5.57
N VAL A 87 15.66 -0.27 6.03
CA VAL A 87 15.44 0.08 7.44
C VAL A 87 15.74 -1.12 8.35
N ILE A 88 15.16 -2.29 8.09
CA ILE A 88 15.37 -3.47 8.93
C ILE A 88 16.84 -3.91 8.92
N GLN A 89 17.51 -3.89 7.77
CA GLN A 89 18.94 -4.24 7.65
C GLN A 89 19.82 -3.31 8.50
N SER A 90 19.47 -2.03 8.61
CA SER A 90 20.24 -1.05 9.40
C SER A 90 20.27 -1.35 10.89
N PHE A 91 19.33 -2.16 11.37
CA PHE A 91 19.28 -2.63 12.75
C PHE A 91 19.97 -3.99 12.97
N SER A 92 20.55 -4.62 11.93
CA SER A 92 21.13 -5.96 12.04
C SER A 92 22.26 -6.08 13.08
N GLN A 93 23.05 -5.02 13.26
CA GLN A 93 24.17 -5.00 14.21
C GLN A 93 23.74 -4.66 15.64
N LYS A 94 22.52 -4.16 15.85
CA LYS A 94 21.98 -3.88 17.19
C LYS A 94 21.45 -5.17 17.81
N LYS A 95 21.74 -5.41 19.08
CA LYS A 95 21.17 -6.54 19.84
C LYS A 95 19.67 -6.35 20.03
N GLY A 96 18.94 -7.46 20.09
CA GLY A 96 17.50 -7.49 20.25
C GLY A 96 16.78 -8.00 19.00
N ASP A 97 15.48 -8.15 19.10
CA ASP A 97 14.60 -8.60 18.03
C ASP A 97 13.80 -7.43 17.43
N ILE A 98 13.08 -7.72 16.37
CA ILE A 98 12.16 -6.78 15.70
C ILE A 98 10.73 -7.06 16.18
N LEU A 99 10.15 -6.09 16.85
CA LEU A 99 8.73 -6.12 17.23
C LEU A 99 7.87 -5.84 16.01
N MET A 100 6.87 -6.68 15.66
CA MET A 100 6.09 -6.49 14.43
C MET A 100 4.62 -6.82 14.62
N ALA A 101 3.75 -6.09 13.91
CA ALA A 101 2.33 -6.40 13.85
C ALA A 101 2.08 -7.72 13.09
N ARG A 102 1.01 -8.44 13.42
CA ARG A 102 0.69 -9.73 12.78
C ARG A 102 0.35 -9.60 11.30
N ASN A 103 -0.14 -8.43 10.88
CA ASN A 103 -0.53 -8.11 9.51
C ASN A 103 0.56 -7.41 8.69
N VAL A 104 1.84 -7.55 9.06
CA VAL A 104 2.94 -7.00 8.26
C VAL A 104 3.00 -7.63 6.87
N HIS A 105 3.44 -6.86 5.90
CA HIS A 105 3.68 -7.36 4.56
C HIS A 105 4.85 -8.37 4.57
N LYS A 106 4.79 -9.39 3.70
CA LYS A 106 5.84 -10.43 3.57
C LYS A 106 7.27 -9.88 3.40
N SER A 107 7.44 -8.65 2.89
CA SER A 107 8.76 -8.02 2.79
C SER A 107 9.44 -7.81 4.15
N VAL A 108 8.66 -7.68 5.24
CA VAL A 108 9.21 -7.62 6.60
C VAL A 108 9.84 -8.97 6.97
N LEU A 109 9.15 -10.08 6.70
CA LEU A 109 9.67 -11.42 6.94
C LEU A 109 10.89 -11.72 6.06
N HIS A 110 10.85 -11.32 4.78
CA HIS A 110 12.01 -11.42 3.89
C HIS A 110 13.22 -10.60 4.40
N ALA A 111 12.96 -9.41 4.96
CA ALA A 111 14.01 -8.58 5.56
C ALA A 111 14.65 -9.28 6.76
N LEU A 112 13.85 -9.92 7.63
CA LEU A 112 14.35 -10.71 8.75
C LEU A 112 15.19 -11.91 8.28
N ASP A 113 14.72 -12.62 7.25
CA ASP A 113 15.47 -13.75 6.66
C ASP A 113 16.83 -13.30 6.09
N ILE A 114 16.86 -12.22 5.31
CA ILE A 114 18.09 -11.70 4.69
C ILE A 114 19.07 -11.22 5.76
N SER A 115 18.57 -10.50 6.76
CA SER A 115 19.40 -9.92 7.82
C SER A 115 19.68 -10.87 8.99
N GLN A 116 19.10 -12.09 8.97
CA GLN A 116 19.20 -13.12 10.02
C GLN A 116 18.80 -12.57 11.40
N GLN A 117 17.73 -11.75 11.44
CA GLN A 117 17.18 -11.18 12.66
C GLN A 117 15.91 -11.91 13.09
N GLU A 118 15.73 -12.05 14.39
CA GLU A 118 14.50 -12.60 14.95
C GLU A 118 13.41 -11.53 15.02
N GLY A 119 12.14 -11.97 14.93
CA GLY A 119 10.96 -11.14 15.07
C GLY A 119 10.06 -11.61 16.21
N HIS A 120 9.39 -10.66 16.85
CA HIS A 120 8.38 -10.91 17.87
C HIS A 120 7.05 -10.27 17.44
N PHE A 121 5.95 -11.05 17.49
CA PHE A 121 4.65 -10.53 17.10
C PHE A 121 3.99 -9.76 18.25
N ILE A 122 3.60 -8.51 17.97
CA ILE A 122 2.76 -7.72 18.87
C ILE A 122 1.36 -8.34 18.93
N GLU A 123 0.78 -8.38 20.11
CA GLU A 123 -0.62 -8.76 20.24
C GLU A 123 -1.53 -7.77 19.53
N THR A 124 -2.32 -8.26 18.58
CA THR A 124 -3.27 -7.48 17.78
C THR A 124 -4.67 -8.06 17.89
N HIS A 125 -5.68 -7.21 17.83
CA HIS A 125 -7.07 -7.63 17.84
C HIS A 125 -7.59 -7.84 16.43
N GLN A 126 -8.41 -8.86 16.26
CA GLN A 126 -9.19 -9.08 15.04
C GLN A 126 -10.34 -8.07 14.98
N SER A 127 -10.48 -7.41 13.83
CA SER A 127 -11.62 -6.55 13.55
C SER A 127 -12.89 -7.38 13.37
N LEU A 128 -13.96 -6.97 14.02
CA LEU A 128 -15.30 -7.53 13.79
C LEU A 128 -15.92 -7.08 12.46
N LEU A 129 -15.36 -6.06 11.83
CA LEU A 129 -15.86 -5.47 10.59
C LEU A 129 -15.36 -6.24 9.36
N THR A 130 -14.06 -6.46 9.29
CA THR A 130 -13.37 -7.07 8.15
C THR A 130 -12.91 -8.51 8.42
N ASN A 131 -12.89 -8.96 9.66
CA ASN A 131 -12.31 -10.23 10.15
C ASN A 131 -10.78 -10.31 9.98
N HIS A 132 -10.09 -9.19 9.87
CA HIS A 132 -8.63 -9.14 9.75
C HIS A 132 -8.00 -8.44 10.95
N TYR A 133 -6.69 -8.66 11.15
CA TYR A 133 -5.95 -7.97 12.20
C TYR A 133 -5.90 -6.47 11.95
N ASN A 134 -6.12 -5.69 13.01
CA ASN A 134 -6.10 -4.24 12.93
C ASN A 134 -5.42 -3.61 14.15
N LYS A 135 -6.04 -3.67 15.31
CA LYS A 135 -5.69 -2.88 16.50
C LYS A 135 -4.57 -3.51 17.31
N VAL A 136 -3.54 -2.74 17.65
CA VAL A 136 -2.49 -3.16 18.58
C VAL A 136 -3.00 -3.10 20.01
N ASN A 137 -2.70 -4.13 20.83
CA ASN A 137 -2.95 -4.11 22.26
C ASN A 137 -1.84 -3.34 22.97
N LEU A 138 -2.12 -2.11 23.41
CA LEU A 138 -1.15 -1.26 24.10
C LEU A 138 -0.60 -1.88 25.39
N SER A 139 -1.42 -2.65 26.11
CA SER A 139 -1.00 -3.26 27.36
C SER A 139 0.01 -4.41 27.20
N SER A 140 0.16 -4.93 25.98
CA SER A 140 1.17 -5.95 25.66
C SER A 140 2.53 -5.36 25.26
N LEU A 141 2.61 -4.03 25.05
CA LEU A 141 3.85 -3.37 24.70
C LEU A 141 4.76 -3.25 25.92
N ASN A 142 5.97 -3.74 25.79
CA ASN A 142 7.02 -3.68 26.79
C ASN A 142 8.39 -3.50 26.15
N ASN A 143 9.43 -3.28 26.93
CA ASN A 143 10.81 -3.17 26.44
C ASN A 143 11.61 -4.43 26.78
N ASP A 144 11.20 -5.59 26.25
CA ASP A 144 11.91 -6.87 26.44
C ASP A 144 13.13 -7.02 25.50
N GLY A 145 13.80 -5.91 25.19
CA GLY A 145 15.00 -5.90 24.35
C GLY A 145 14.71 -5.72 22.86
N HIS A 146 13.53 -5.21 22.52
CA HIS A 146 13.18 -4.89 21.12
C HIS A 146 13.97 -3.68 20.62
N LYS A 147 14.44 -3.72 19.38
CA LYS A 147 15.30 -2.69 18.77
C LYS A 147 14.63 -1.84 17.70
N LEU A 148 13.52 -2.31 17.15
CA LEU A 148 12.69 -1.62 16.16
C LEU A 148 11.29 -2.21 16.23
N ALA A 149 10.25 -1.41 16.08
CA ALA A 149 8.89 -1.85 15.85
C ALA A 149 8.48 -1.61 14.39
N VAL A 150 7.77 -2.58 13.79
CA VAL A 150 7.24 -2.49 12.42
C VAL A 150 5.74 -2.67 12.46
N LEU A 151 5.00 -1.65 12.02
CA LEU A 151 3.55 -1.61 12.04
C LEU A 151 3.01 -1.36 10.62
N THR A 152 1.82 -1.88 10.33
CA THR A 152 1.10 -1.61 9.09
C THR A 152 -0.07 -0.67 9.35
N TYR A 153 -0.14 0.46 8.67
CA TYR A 153 -1.18 1.48 8.82
C TYR A 153 -1.44 2.21 7.49
N PRO A 154 -2.67 2.20 6.95
CA PRO A 154 -3.81 1.39 7.40
C PRO A 154 -3.57 -0.11 7.13
N ASN A 155 -4.48 -0.97 7.64
CA ASN A 155 -4.47 -2.35 7.17
C ASN A 155 -4.91 -2.42 5.69
N TYR A 156 -4.77 -3.59 5.07
CA TYR A 156 -5.04 -3.75 3.63
C TYR A 156 -6.49 -3.39 3.25
N TYR A 157 -7.43 -3.56 4.17
CA TYR A 157 -8.85 -3.30 3.97
C TYR A 157 -9.26 -1.84 4.24
N GLY A 158 -8.33 -1.00 4.68
CA GLY A 158 -8.57 0.42 4.92
C GLY A 158 -9.05 0.77 6.32
N GLU A 159 -8.88 -0.13 7.29
CA GLU A 159 -9.13 0.19 8.70
C GLU A 159 -7.88 0.83 9.30
N THR A 160 -8.10 1.85 10.10
CA THR A 160 -7.09 2.54 10.92
C THR A 160 -7.22 2.13 12.39
N PHE A 161 -6.25 2.52 13.19
CA PHE A 161 -6.26 2.36 14.65
C PHE A 161 -5.60 3.57 15.30
N ASN A 162 -5.58 3.63 16.62
CA ASN A 162 -4.95 4.72 17.37
C ASN A 162 -3.41 4.64 17.31
N VAL A 163 -2.86 4.80 16.10
CA VAL A 163 -1.44 4.66 15.79
C VAL A 163 -0.59 5.71 16.50
N GLU A 164 -1.12 6.92 16.72
CA GLU A 164 -0.43 7.98 17.47
C GLU A 164 -0.07 7.54 18.88
N GLU A 165 -1.01 6.93 19.60
CA GLU A 165 -0.77 6.44 20.96
C GLU A 165 0.22 5.26 20.97
N VAL A 166 0.13 4.38 19.97
CA VAL A 166 1.07 3.25 19.80
C VAL A 166 2.50 3.77 19.58
N ILE A 167 2.69 4.74 18.66
CA ILE A 167 4.01 5.35 18.40
C ILE A 167 4.54 6.01 19.67
N LYS A 168 3.73 6.82 20.37
CA LYS A 168 4.13 7.46 21.62
C LYS A 168 4.55 6.45 22.69
N THR A 169 3.82 5.35 22.82
CA THR A 169 4.14 4.29 23.79
C THR A 169 5.45 3.61 23.43
N LEU A 170 5.68 3.28 22.17
CA LEU A 170 6.94 2.69 21.70
C LEU A 170 8.13 3.62 21.92
N HIS A 171 7.98 4.92 21.65
CA HIS A 171 9.03 5.91 21.92
C HIS A 171 9.33 6.05 23.44
N GLN A 172 8.31 5.96 24.31
CA GLN A 172 8.53 5.92 25.77
C GLN A 172 9.31 4.68 26.22
N LEU A 173 9.29 3.62 25.43
CA LEU A 173 10.08 2.40 25.62
C LEU A 173 11.43 2.41 24.89
N ASP A 174 11.86 3.56 24.33
CA ASP A 174 13.06 3.72 23.50
C ASP A 174 13.11 2.79 22.28
N ILE A 175 11.95 2.46 21.70
CA ILE A 175 11.81 1.63 20.50
C ILE A 175 11.45 2.52 19.31
N PRO A 176 12.34 2.70 18.32
CA PRO A 176 12.02 3.41 17.07
C PRO A 176 11.00 2.63 16.24
N VAL A 177 10.24 3.36 15.39
CA VAL A 177 9.06 2.81 14.71
C VAL A 177 9.16 3.00 13.19
N LEU A 178 9.06 1.88 12.46
CA LEU A 178 8.81 1.84 11.02
C LEU A 178 7.32 1.60 10.78
N ILE A 179 6.69 2.49 10.02
CA ILE A 179 5.31 2.32 9.56
C ILE A 179 5.30 1.93 8.07
N ASP A 180 4.74 0.77 7.78
CA ASP A 180 4.34 0.41 6.42
C ASP A 180 2.99 1.08 6.12
N GLU A 181 3.07 2.28 5.54
CA GLU A 181 1.92 3.08 5.08
C GLU A 181 1.74 2.94 3.55
N ALA A 182 2.06 1.76 3.00
CA ALA A 182 2.00 1.51 1.55
C ALA A 182 0.61 1.75 0.97
N HIS A 183 -0.45 1.55 1.72
CA HIS A 183 -1.83 1.82 1.32
C HIS A 183 -2.36 3.19 1.76
N GLY A 184 -1.53 4.04 2.35
CA GLY A 184 -1.89 5.36 2.88
C GLY A 184 -1.20 6.54 2.19
N ALA A 185 -0.62 6.37 0.99
CA ALA A 185 0.05 7.49 0.32
C ALA A 185 -0.87 8.70 0.04
N HIS A 186 -2.18 8.51 -0.02
CA HIS A 186 -3.18 9.57 -0.15
C HIS A 186 -3.65 10.15 1.19
N PHE A 187 -3.21 9.61 2.32
CA PHE A 187 -3.58 10.11 3.65
C PHE A 187 -3.11 11.56 3.85
N GLY A 188 -3.93 12.33 4.55
CA GLY A 188 -3.76 13.79 4.69
C GLY A 188 -4.54 14.60 3.65
N LEU A 189 -5.10 13.99 2.59
CA LEU A 189 -6.06 14.65 1.72
C LEU A 189 -7.36 14.95 2.49
N GLN A 190 -8.08 15.99 2.08
CA GLN A 190 -9.33 16.41 2.74
C GLN A 190 -10.37 15.26 2.72
N GLY A 191 -10.85 14.88 3.90
CA GLY A 191 -11.85 13.82 4.10
C GLY A 191 -11.25 12.40 4.16
N PHE A 192 -9.94 12.26 4.12
CA PHE A 192 -9.21 11.01 4.32
C PHE A 192 -8.51 10.99 5.68
N PRO A 193 -8.08 9.80 6.18
CA PRO A 193 -7.32 9.72 7.43
C PRO A 193 -6.01 10.52 7.39
N ASN A 194 -5.45 10.79 8.57
CA ASN A 194 -4.15 11.41 8.70
C ASN A 194 -3.02 10.41 8.41
N SER A 195 -1.95 10.89 7.79
CA SER A 195 -0.69 10.14 7.64
C SER A 195 0.06 10.06 8.97
N THR A 196 0.78 8.96 9.17
CA THR A 196 1.64 8.75 10.35
C THR A 196 2.84 9.70 10.40
N LEU A 197 3.14 10.41 9.33
CA LEU A 197 4.09 11.53 9.33
C LEU A 197 3.72 12.61 10.36
N ASN A 198 2.42 12.79 10.64
CA ASN A 198 1.95 13.75 11.65
C ASN A 198 2.17 13.25 13.10
N TYR A 199 2.56 12.00 13.29
CA TYR A 199 2.67 11.36 14.60
C TYR A 199 4.11 10.99 14.98
N GLN A 200 5.09 11.55 14.26
CA GLN A 200 6.53 11.43 14.56
C GLN A 200 7.07 9.99 14.48
N ALA A 201 6.52 9.12 13.62
CA ALA A 201 7.13 7.83 13.31
C ALA A 201 8.56 8.03 12.78
N ASP A 202 9.52 7.17 13.15
CA ASP A 202 10.92 7.34 12.73
C ASP A 202 11.09 7.11 11.23
N TYR A 203 10.38 6.13 10.69
CA TYR A 203 10.42 5.77 9.27
C TYR A 203 9.02 5.49 8.77
N VAL A 204 8.68 6.00 7.59
CA VAL A 204 7.39 5.74 6.93
C VAL A 204 7.62 5.40 5.47
N VAL A 205 7.12 4.25 5.01
CA VAL A 205 7.14 3.91 3.59
C VAL A 205 5.76 4.07 2.98
N GLN A 206 5.67 4.75 1.84
CA GLN A 206 4.41 4.95 1.10
C GLN A 206 4.55 4.46 -0.34
N SER A 207 3.66 3.57 -0.78
CA SER A 207 3.57 3.17 -2.19
C SER A 207 2.70 4.18 -2.95
N PHE A 208 3.32 5.18 -3.56
CA PHE A 208 2.59 6.18 -4.35
C PHE A 208 1.80 5.51 -5.48
N HIS A 209 2.38 4.50 -6.12
CA HIS A 209 1.72 3.78 -7.19
C HIS A 209 0.44 3.04 -6.80
N LYS A 210 0.20 2.76 -5.51
CA LYS A 210 -1.02 2.05 -5.08
C LYS A 210 -2.22 2.97 -5.02
N THR A 211 -2.06 4.15 -4.45
CA THR A 211 -3.19 5.04 -4.13
C THR A 211 -3.09 6.42 -4.77
N LEU A 212 -1.90 6.87 -5.15
CA LEU A 212 -1.67 8.07 -5.95
C LEU A 212 -1.37 7.69 -7.42
N PRO A 213 -1.51 8.63 -8.38
CA PRO A 213 -1.26 8.34 -9.79
C PRO A 213 0.24 8.36 -10.14
N ALA A 214 0.97 7.35 -9.67
CA ALA A 214 2.37 7.10 -10.03
C ALA A 214 2.49 5.78 -10.81
N LEU A 215 3.59 5.61 -11.56
CA LEU A 215 3.90 4.35 -12.23
C LEU A 215 4.18 3.24 -11.22
N THR A 216 3.85 2.00 -11.61
CA THR A 216 4.09 0.81 -10.77
C THR A 216 5.53 0.77 -10.27
N MET A 217 5.74 0.35 -9.03
CA MET A 217 6.95 0.39 -8.21
C MET A 217 7.25 1.75 -7.58
N GLY A 218 6.79 2.87 -8.13
CA GLY A 218 7.05 4.21 -7.58
C GLY A 218 6.56 4.34 -6.14
N SER A 219 7.50 4.57 -5.21
CA SER A 219 7.26 4.63 -3.77
C SER A 219 8.22 5.64 -3.12
N VAL A 220 7.98 5.99 -1.86
CA VAL A 220 8.81 6.93 -1.11
C VAL A 220 9.06 6.38 0.29
N LEU A 221 10.29 6.49 0.76
CA LEU A 221 10.68 6.34 2.16
C LEU A 221 10.86 7.73 2.77
N TYR A 222 10.16 7.99 3.85
CA TYR A 222 10.34 9.17 4.69
C TYR A 222 11.15 8.78 5.92
N ILE A 223 12.23 9.50 6.18
CA ILE A 223 13.07 9.30 7.36
C ILE A 223 12.98 10.58 8.21
N HIS A 224 12.51 10.43 9.45
CA HIS A 224 12.46 11.54 10.39
C HIS A 224 13.86 12.08 10.65
N LYS A 225 14.04 13.41 10.73
CA LYS A 225 15.36 14.06 10.84
C LYS A 225 16.15 13.65 12.09
N ASN A 226 15.45 13.21 13.14
CA ASN A 226 16.05 12.72 14.38
C ASN A 226 16.07 11.19 14.49
N ALA A 227 15.65 10.45 13.46
CA ALA A 227 15.62 8.99 13.50
C ALA A 227 17.04 8.40 13.58
N PRO A 228 17.22 7.28 14.30
CA PRO A 228 18.53 6.61 14.35
C PRO A 228 18.88 5.94 13.00
N TYR A 229 20.16 5.64 12.79
CA TYR A 229 20.69 4.90 11.62
C TYR A 229 20.39 5.49 10.24
N ARG A 230 20.12 6.78 10.14
CA ARG A 230 19.78 7.44 8.86
C ARG A 230 20.81 7.17 7.75
N GLU A 231 22.10 7.37 8.05
CA GLU A 231 23.18 7.17 7.08
C GLU A 231 23.27 5.71 6.63
N ASN A 232 23.13 4.76 7.56
CA ASN A 232 23.11 3.34 7.24
C ASN A 232 21.93 2.96 6.33
N ILE A 233 20.75 3.56 6.58
CA ILE A 233 19.56 3.31 5.76
C ILE A 233 19.78 3.82 4.33
N ILE A 234 20.33 5.03 4.18
CA ILE A 234 20.65 5.61 2.87
C ILE A 234 21.65 4.73 2.12
N GLU A 235 22.67 4.23 2.78
CA GLU A 235 23.64 3.30 2.20
C GLU A 235 22.94 2.00 1.75
N TYR A 236 22.11 1.38 2.60
CA TYR A 236 21.38 0.16 2.22
C TYR A 236 20.32 0.37 1.13
N LEU A 237 19.82 1.59 0.91
CA LEU A 237 18.98 1.88 -0.25
C LEU A 237 19.71 1.60 -1.55
N SER A 238 21.03 1.86 -1.63
CA SER A 238 21.82 1.57 -2.82
C SER A 238 22.01 0.05 -3.05
N TYR A 239 21.94 -0.77 -1.97
CA TYR A 239 22.09 -2.24 -2.07
C TYR A 239 20.79 -2.92 -2.51
N PHE A 240 19.64 -2.38 -2.08
CA PHE A 240 18.32 -2.98 -2.34
C PHE A 240 17.57 -2.33 -3.50
N GLN A 241 18.16 -1.36 -4.17
CA GLN A 241 17.63 -0.78 -5.40
C GLN A 241 18.58 -1.02 -6.58
N THR A 242 18.02 -0.92 -7.78
CA THR A 242 18.81 -1.06 -9.01
C THR A 242 19.84 0.05 -9.14
N SER A 243 21.00 -0.26 -9.72
CA SER A 243 21.99 0.73 -10.11
C SER A 243 21.62 1.54 -11.36
N SER A 244 20.54 1.18 -12.03
CA SER A 244 19.98 1.89 -13.20
C SER A 244 18.53 2.25 -12.90
N PRO A 245 18.27 3.29 -12.05
CA PRO A 245 16.93 3.66 -11.66
C PRO A 245 16.13 4.24 -12.84
N SER A 246 14.85 3.90 -12.92
CA SER A 246 13.99 4.42 -13.99
C SER A 246 13.62 5.89 -13.74
N TYR A 247 14.07 6.78 -14.61
CA TYR A 247 13.68 8.20 -14.58
C TYR A 247 12.18 8.40 -14.82
N LEU A 248 11.53 7.53 -15.58
CA LEU A 248 10.07 7.56 -15.73
C LEU A 248 9.35 7.31 -14.40
N ILE A 249 9.85 6.38 -13.58
CA ILE A 249 9.27 6.16 -12.24
C ILE A 249 9.50 7.37 -11.35
N MET A 250 10.69 7.94 -11.31
CA MET A 250 10.99 9.15 -10.51
C MET A 250 10.15 10.35 -10.94
N ALA A 251 10.06 10.63 -12.24
CA ALA A 251 9.19 11.67 -12.78
C ALA A 251 7.69 11.44 -12.47
N SER A 252 7.27 10.17 -12.42
CA SER A 252 5.90 9.84 -12.02
C SER A 252 5.63 10.10 -10.54
N LEU A 253 6.64 9.94 -9.67
CA LEU A 253 6.54 10.30 -8.25
C LEU A 253 6.39 11.81 -8.05
N GLU A 254 7.16 12.60 -8.79
CA GLU A 254 7.05 14.06 -8.81
C GLU A 254 5.65 14.51 -9.29
N SER A 255 5.16 13.94 -10.40
CA SER A 255 3.82 14.21 -10.91
C SER A 255 2.73 13.83 -9.89
N ALA A 256 2.87 12.69 -9.21
CA ALA A 256 1.93 12.25 -8.18
C ALA A 256 1.96 13.13 -6.93
N ALA A 257 3.12 13.67 -6.55
CA ALA A 257 3.24 14.62 -5.46
C ALA A 257 2.58 15.97 -5.80
N GLN A 258 2.74 16.43 -7.05
CA GLN A 258 2.04 17.63 -7.52
C GLN A 258 0.51 17.42 -7.51
N PHE A 259 0.05 16.26 -8.00
CA PHE A 259 -1.35 15.87 -7.92
C PHE A 259 -1.87 15.88 -6.47
N TYR A 260 -1.13 15.28 -5.52
CA TYR A 260 -1.49 15.27 -4.10
C TYR A 260 -1.65 16.68 -3.53
N LYS A 261 -0.74 17.60 -3.84
CA LYS A 261 -0.74 19.00 -3.32
C LYS A 261 -1.92 19.82 -3.83
N THR A 262 -2.43 19.51 -5.02
CA THR A 262 -3.49 20.28 -5.69
C THR A 262 -4.84 19.56 -5.73
N TYR A 263 -4.93 18.38 -5.12
CA TYR A 263 -6.11 17.54 -5.19
C TYR A 263 -7.30 18.13 -4.41
N ASP A 264 -8.44 18.23 -5.10
CA ASP A 264 -9.75 18.52 -4.50
C ASP A 264 -10.58 17.25 -4.44
N SER A 265 -10.98 16.85 -3.25
CA SER A 265 -11.71 15.61 -3.00
C SER A 265 -13.22 15.69 -3.27
N THR A 266 -13.76 16.85 -3.65
CA THR A 266 -15.21 17.05 -3.85
C THR A 266 -15.77 16.06 -4.86
N VAL A 267 -15.17 15.97 -6.04
CA VAL A 267 -15.61 15.05 -7.12
C VAL A 267 -15.49 13.58 -6.67
N PHE A 268 -14.48 13.24 -5.88
CA PHE A 268 -14.33 11.89 -5.34
C PHE A 268 -15.52 11.50 -4.46
N PHE A 269 -15.89 12.33 -3.50
CA PHE A 269 -16.98 12.00 -2.57
C PHE A 269 -18.34 11.99 -3.28
N GLU A 270 -18.57 12.86 -4.26
CA GLU A 270 -19.78 12.84 -5.09
C GLU A 270 -19.90 11.54 -5.90
N LYS A 271 -18.88 11.17 -6.65
CA LYS A 271 -18.85 9.92 -7.45
C LYS A 271 -18.92 8.67 -6.54
N ARG A 272 -18.23 8.70 -5.38
CA ARG A 272 -18.31 7.61 -4.40
C ARG A 272 -19.73 7.39 -3.89
N ALA A 273 -20.45 8.47 -3.55
CA ALA A 273 -21.83 8.38 -3.09
C ALA A 273 -22.76 7.81 -4.17
N GLN A 274 -22.59 8.23 -5.42
CA GLN A 274 -23.35 7.70 -6.57
C GLN A 274 -23.08 6.21 -6.78
N LEU A 275 -21.81 5.79 -6.72
CA LEU A 275 -21.41 4.39 -6.87
C LEU A 275 -22.00 3.52 -5.75
N ILE A 276 -21.91 3.96 -4.50
CA ILE A 276 -22.49 3.26 -3.35
C ILE A 276 -23.99 3.07 -3.55
N LYS A 277 -24.71 4.12 -3.89
CA LYS A 277 -26.16 4.05 -4.16
C LYS A 277 -26.49 3.08 -5.29
N CYS A 278 -25.71 3.07 -6.36
CA CYS A 278 -25.88 2.12 -7.47
C CYS A 278 -25.71 0.67 -6.99
N LEU A 279 -24.67 0.38 -6.23
CA LEU A 279 -24.37 -0.95 -5.69
C LEU A 279 -25.46 -1.42 -4.68
N GLU A 280 -25.90 -0.54 -3.79
CA GLU A 280 -26.96 -0.83 -2.83
C GLU A 280 -28.29 -1.13 -3.54
N ASN A 281 -28.65 -0.39 -4.59
CA ASN A 281 -29.81 -0.66 -5.43
C ASN A 281 -29.76 -2.04 -6.12
N LYS A 282 -28.54 -2.54 -6.42
CA LYS A 282 -28.31 -3.92 -6.91
C LYS A 282 -28.34 -4.96 -5.79
N GLY A 283 -28.48 -4.56 -4.54
CA GLY A 283 -28.59 -5.42 -3.38
C GLY A 283 -27.27 -5.81 -2.71
N PHE A 284 -26.15 -5.16 -3.08
CA PHE A 284 -24.89 -5.31 -2.35
C PHE A 284 -24.98 -4.61 -0.99
N LYS A 285 -24.31 -5.19 0.00
CA LYS A 285 -24.04 -4.54 1.28
C LYS A 285 -22.64 -3.94 1.26
N ILE A 286 -22.56 -2.65 1.52
CA ILE A 286 -21.28 -1.93 1.61
C ILE A 286 -20.79 -1.93 3.05
N ILE A 287 -19.54 -2.35 3.26
CA ILE A 287 -18.86 -2.25 4.55
C ILE A 287 -18.03 -0.96 4.53
N GLN A 288 -18.41 -0.03 5.40
CA GLN A 288 -17.70 1.24 5.56
C GLN A 288 -16.48 1.03 6.46
N VAL A 289 -15.31 1.43 6.00
CA VAL A 289 -14.05 1.45 6.73
C VAL A 289 -13.52 2.88 6.83
N ASP A 290 -12.44 3.10 7.58
CA ASP A 290 -11.94 4.44 7.84
C ASP A 290 -11.39 5.13 6.60
N ASP A 291 -10.77 4.36 5.68
CA ASP A 291 -10.27 4.87 4.40
C ASP A 291 -11.36 4.88 3.33
N PRO A 292 -11.89 6.07 2.93
CA PRO A 292 -12.92 6.16 1.90
C PRO A 292 -12.51 5.63 0.52
N LEU A 293 -11.20 5.49 0.25
CA LEU A 293 -10.70 4.93 -1.00
C LEU A 293 -10.98 3.44 -1.13
N LYS A 294 -11.22 2.77 -0.02
CA LYS A 294 -11.55 1.34 0.04
C LYS A 294 -13.05 1.14 0.02
N LEU A 295 -13.51 0.23 -0.84
CA LEU A 295 -14.90 -0.14 -0.92
C LEU A 295 -15.03 -1.65 -0.80
N LEU A 296 -15.60 -2.12 0.32
CA LEU A 296 -15.79 -3.54 0.58
C LEU A 296 -17.24 -3.93 0.31
N LEU A 297 -17.42 -4.97 -0.49
CA LEU A 297 -18.73 -5.46 -0.92
C LEU A 297 -19.00 -6.85 -0.37
N LYS A 298 -20.23 -7.03 0.16
CA LYS A 298 -20.80 -8.33 0.48
C LYS A 298 -22.11 -8.50 -0.28
N TYR A 299 -22.43 -9.75 -0.60
CA TYR A 299 -23.73 -10.13 -1.15
C TYR A 299 -24.20 -11.37 -0.42
N GLU A 300 -25.44 -11.36 0.08
CA GLU A 300 -25.94 -12.37 1.01
C GLU A 300 -25.92 -13.77 0.39
N GLY A 301 -25.22 -14.69 1.07
CA GLY A 301 -25.10 -16.09 0.67
C GLY A 301 -23.95 -16.37 -0.29
N TYR A 302 -23.08 -15.40 -0.60
CA TYR A 302 -21.98 -15.56 -1.54
C TYR A 302 -20.65 -15.06 -0.93
N THR A 303 -19.57 -15.71 -1.36
CA THR A 303 -18.21 -15.34 -0.98
C THR A 303 -17.75 -14.11 -1.75
N GLY A 304 -16.73 -13.43 -1.22
CA GLY A 304 -16.07 -12.33 -1.95
C GLY A 304 -15.50 -12.77 -3.30
N HIS A 305 -14.97 -13.99 -3.40
CA HIS A 305 -14.48 -14.56 -4.67
C HIS A 305 -15.56 -14.69 -5.74
N GLU A 306 -16.78 -15.11 -5.36
CA GLU A 306 -17.92 -15.17 -6.28
C GLU A 306 -18.33 -13.77 -6.75
N ILE A 307 -18.38 -12.80 -5.82
CA ILE A 307 -18.67 -11.39 -6.14
C ILE A 307 -17.61 -10.85 -7.12
N GLN A 308 -16.33 -11.01 -6.83
CA GLN A 308 -15.23 -10.57 -7.71
C GLN A 308 -15.38 -11.14 -9.12
N LYS A 309 -15.76 -12.42 -9.24
CA LYS A 309 -15.98 -13.08 -10.53
C LYS A 309 -17.12 -12.44 -11.32
N TRP A 310 -18.23 -12.01 -10.68
CA TRP A 310 -19.31 -11.32 -11.38
C TRP A 310 -18.87 -9.99 -11.96
N PHE A 311 -18.10 -9.21 -11.21
CA PHE A 311 -17.53 -7.96 -11.70
C PHE A 311 -16.53 -8.21 -12.84
N MET A 312 -15.66 -9.19 -12.70
CA MET A 312 -14.68 -9.55 -13.74
C MET A 312 -15.37 -9.98 -15.05
N ASN A 313 -16.48 -10.69 -14.98
CA ASN A 313 -17.28 -11.07 -16.17
C ASN A 313 -17.89 -9.85 -16.89
N ASN A 314 -17.96 -8.70 -16.22
CA ASN A 314 -18.39 -7.41 -16.77
C ASN A 314 -17.21 -6.45 -17.04
N HIS A 315 -15.98 -6.98 -17.10
CA HIS A 315 -14.73 -6.23 -17.31
C HIS A 315 -14.50 -5.14 -16.25
N ILE A 316 -14.89 -5.40 -14.99
CA ILE A 316 -14.59 -4.58 -13.83
C ILE A 316 -13.68 -5.39 -12.91
N TYR A 317 -12.46 -4.90 -12.66
CA TYR A 317 -11.44 -5.63 -11.92
C TYR A 317 -11.23 -5.03 -10.54
N PHE A 318 -11.41 -5.86 -9.51
CA PHE A 318 -11.22 -5.51 -8.11
C PHE A 318 -9.82 -5.86 -7.64
N GLU A 319 -9.41 -5.30 -6.52
CA GLU A 319 -8.09 -5.50 -5.93
C GLU A 319 -7.91 -6.93 -5.43
N LEU A 320 -8.81 -7.38 -4.57
CA LEU A 320 -8.80 -8.73 -4.02
C LEU A 320 -10.19 -9.17 -3.56
N ALA A 321 -10.27 -10.45 -3.22
CA ALA A 321 -11.43 -11.03 -2.55
C ALA A 321 -10.96 -12.09 -1.54
N ASP A 322 -11.78 -12.28 -0.51
CA ASP A 322 -11.68 -13.37 0.46
C ASP A 322 -13.02 -14.10 0.59
N ASP A 323 -13.13 -14.99 1.56
CA ASP A 323 -14.37 -15.75 1.80
C ASP A 323 -15.55 -14.85 2.27
N TYR A 324 -15.27 -13.64 2.73
CA TYR A 324 -16.28 -12.76 3.34
C TYR A 324 -16.68 -11.60 2.46
N GLN A 325 -15.75 -11.05 1.67
CA GLN A 325 -15.94 -9.78 0.97
C GLN A 325 -15.03 -9.62 -0.24
N SER A 326 -15.42 -8.73 -1.15
CA SER A 326 -14.53 -8.23 -2.22
C SER A 326 -14.10 -6.81 -1.92
N LEU A 327 -12.85 -6.49 -2.18
CA LEU A 327 -12.26 -5.17 -2.02
C LEU A 327 -12.00 -4.50 -3.37
N ALA A 328 -12.59 -3.32 -3.55
CA ALA A 328 -12.22 -2.40 -4.61
C ALA A 328 -11.39 -1.24 -4.03
N ILE A 329 -10.35 -0.82 -4.76
CA ILE A 329 -9.64 0.43 -4.51
C ILE A 329 -10.14 1.45 -5.52
N LEU A 330 -10.85 2.45 -5.04
CA LEU A 330 -11.46 3.47 -5.88
C LEU A 330 -10.39 4.38 -6.53
N PRO A 331 -10.68 4.94 -7.71
CA PRO A 331 -9.88 6.04 -8.25
C PRO A 331 -9.99 7.30 -7.38
N LEU A 332 -8.94 8.07 -7.29
CA LEU A 332 -9.02 9.45 -6.80
C LEU A 332 -9.61 10.34 -7.90
N TRP A 333 -10.92 10.21 -8.16
CA TRP A 333 -11.61 10.99 -9.15
C TRP A 333 -11.44 12.49 -8.92
N HIS A 334 -11.26 13.23 -10.01
CA HIS A 334 -11.08 14.68 -9.99
C HIS A 334 -11.74 15.32 -11.20
N GLU A 335 -11.86 16.63 -11.20
CA GLU A 335 -12.38 17.35 -12.37
C GLU A 335 -11.49 17.09 -13.61
N GLY A 336 -12.11 16.74 -14.72
CA GLY A 336 -11.42 16.46 -15.97
C GLY A 336 -10.68 15.11 -16.05
N ASP A 337 -10.86 14.20 -15.08
CA ASP A 337 -10.33 12.83 -15.19
C ASP A 337 -10.95 12.09 -16.40
N ALA A 338 -10.18 11.15 -16.96
CA ALA A 338 -10.61 10.34 -18.10
C ALA A 338 -11.25 9.01 -17.69
N PHE A 339 -11.57 8.83 -16.41
CA PHE A 339 -12.14 7.58 -15.91
C PHE A 339 -13.58 7.38 -16.41
N LEU A 340 -13.89 6.17 -16.86
CA LEU A 340 -15.18 5.83 -17.48
C LEU A 340 -16.27 5.61 -16.39
N PHE A 341 -16.57 6.62 -15.60
CA PHE A 341 -17.48 6.51 -14.44
C PHE A 341 -18.90 6.12 -14.85
N ASP A 342 -19.48 6.75 -15.86
CA ASP A 342 -20.83 6.41 -16.33
C ASP A 342 -20.91 5.00 -16.93
N SER A 343 -19.82 4.53 -17.53
CA SER A 343 -19.74 3.16 -18.01
C SER A 343 -19.69 2.17 -16.84
N LEU A 344 -18.97 2.50 -15.75
CA LEU A 344 -18.97 1.71 -14.52
C LEU A 344 -20.39 1.56 -13.97
N LEU A 345 -21.12 2.65 -13.80
CA LEU A 345 -22.50 2.62 -13.27
C LEU A 345 -23.42 1.77 -14.17
N ARG A 346 -23.41 2.00 -15.48
CA ARG A 346 -24.21 1.20 -16.44
C ARG A 346 -23.88 -0.28 -16.37
N LYS A 347 -22.59 -0.66 -16.36
CA LYS A 347 -22.20 -2.07 -16.24
C LYS A 347 -22.71 -2.71 -14.94
N ILE A 348 -22.74 -1.97 -13.82
CA ILE A 348 -23.30 -2.44 -12.56
C ILE A 348 -24.83 -2.56 -12.67
N GLU A 349 -25.51 -1.59 -13.24
CA GLU A 349 -26.97 -1.59 -13.43
C GLU A 349 -27.44 -2.75 -14.34
N ASP A 350 -26.70 -3.05 -15.40
CA ASP A 350 -27.01 -4.13 -16.34
C ASP A 350 -26.64 -5.53 -15.80
N MET A 351 -25.85 -5.61 -14.73
CA MET A 351 -25.36 -6.87 -14.18
C MET A 351 -26.53 -7.75 -13.70
N VAL A 352 -26.62 -8.98 -14.18
CA VAL A 352 -27.56 -9.99 -13.70
C VAL A 352 -26.93 -10.71 -12.52
N LEU A 353 -27.55 -10.55 -11.35
CA LEU A 353 -27.10 -11.19 -10.11
C LEU A 353 -27.98 -12.39 -9.76
N PRO A 354 -27.44 -13.44 -9.12
CA PRO A 354 -28.21 -14.57 -8.63
C PRO A 354 -29.10 -14.16 -7.44
N GLU A 355 -30.11 -14.98 -7.15
CA GLU A 355 -30.91 -14.81 -5.95
C GLU A 355 -30.05 -14.96 -4.68
N LYS A 356 -30.38 -14.16 -3.64
CA LYS A 356 -29.75 -14.26 -2.34
C LYS A 356 -30.00 -15.63 -1.69
N LYS A 357 -29.00 -16.15 -0.99
CA LYS A 357 -29.03 -17.44 -0.31
C LYS A 357 -28.86 -17.25 1.20
N ILE A 358 -29.44 -18.16 1.99
CA ILE A 358 -29.13 -18.23 3.42
C ILE A 358 -27.68 -18.67 3.58
N SER A 359 -26.85 -17.80 4.17
CA SER A 359 -25.41 -18.02 4.30
C SER A 359 -25.10 -19.15 5.28
N LYS A 360 -24.19 -20.05 4.88
CA LYS A 360 -23.45 -20.95 5.77
C LYS A 360 -21.94 -20.67 5.61
N VAL A 361 -21.53 -19.41 5.64
CA VAL A 361 -20.10 -19.09 5.61
C VAL A 361 -19.50 -19.57 6.93
N LYS A 362 -18.62 -20.56 6.88
CA LYS A 362 -17.82 -20.97 8.04
C LYS A 362 -16.88 -19.82 8.41
N GLN A 363 -16.93 -19.43 9.67
CA GLN A 363 -15.92 -18.51 10.20
C GLN A 363 -14.56 -19.21 10.19
N THR A 364 -13.61 -18.69 9.44
CA THR A 364 -12.21 -19.15 9.49
C THR A 364 -11.60 -18.53 10.75
N GLU A 365 -11.08 -19.36 11.64
CA GLU A 365 -10.31 -18.87 12.78
C GLU A 365 -8.99 -18.30 12.25
N LEU A 366 -8.67 -17.05 12.63
CA LEU A 366 -7.35 -16.50 12.38
C LEU A 366 -6.32 -17.22 13.26
N LEU A 367 -5.10 -17.33 12.74
CA LEU A 367 -3.98 -17.89 13.50
C LEU A 367 -3.75 -17.09 14.79
N THR A 368 -3.29 -17.77 15.84
CA THR A 368 -2.99 -17.13 17.12
C THR A 368 -1.96 -16.01 16.97
N ASN A 369 -2.13 -14.94 17.74
CA ASN A 369 -1.30 -13.72 17.72
C ASN A 369 0.05 -13.86 18.42
N GLU A 370 0.35 -15.02 19.00
CA GLU A 370 1.51 -15.22 19.84
C GLU A 370 2.61 -15.98 19.10
N GLY A 371 3.84 -15.59 19.34
CA GLY A 371 5.01 -16.33 18.89
C GLY A 371 6.13 -15.46 18.34
N ASN A 372 7.26 -16.10 18.18
CA ASN A 372 8.47 -15.52 17.62
C ASN A 372 8.67 -16.00 16.19
N TYR A 373 9.05 -15.11 15.32
CA TYR A 373 9.54 -15.44 14.00
C TYR A 373 11.04 -15.71 14.07
N LYS A 374 11.45 -16.89 13.60
CA LYS A 374 12.87 -17.21 13.41
C LYS A 374 13.20 -17.15 11.93
N PRO A 375 14.30 -16.49 11.54
CA PRO A 375 14.69 -16.39 10.16
C PRO A 375 14.95 -17.77 9.56
N ASN A 376 14.52 -17.97 8.32
CA ASN A 376 14.76 -19.18 7.57
C ASN A 376 16.25 -19.30 7.23
N HIS A 377 16.85 -20.41 7.60
CA HIS A 377 18.14 -20.83 7.02
C HIS A 377 17.79 -21.56 5.72
N PHE A 378 18.06 -20.97 4.57
CA PHE A 378 17.61 -21.38 3.22
C PHE A 378 17.91 -22.84 2.80
N GLU A 379 18.31 -23.71 3.72
CA GLU A 379 18.64 -25.10 3.45
C GLU A 379 17.41 -25.96 3.07
N HIS A 380 16.18 -25.59 3.48
CA HIS A 380 14.97 -26.41 3.28
C HIS A 380 13.64 -25.63 3.16
N VAL A 381 13.57 -24.54 2.40
CA VAL A 381 12.30 -23.82 2.22
C VAL A 381 11.43 -24.52 1.16
N THR A 382 10.35 -25.15 1.56
CA THR A 382 9.31 -25.60 0.64
C THR A 382 8.35 -24.44 0.32
N ARG A 383 7.96 -24.32 -0.94
CA ARG A 383 7.11 -23.25 -1.50
C ARG A 383 5.75 -23.08 -0.78
N CYS A 384 5.29 -24.10 -0.03
CA CYS A 384 4.01 -24.09 0.68
C CYS A 384 3.98 -23.22 1.94
N GLU A 385 5.14 -22.98 2.58
CA GLU A 385 5.19 -22.24 3.83
C GLU A 385 5.10 -20.71 3.64
N LEU A 386 5.42 -20.21 2.44
CA LEU A 386 5.38 -18.79 2.08
C LEU A 386 4.01 -18.30 1.59
N GLN A 387 3.04 -19.20 1.32
CA GLN A 387 1.74 -18.83 0.76
C GLN A 387 0.68 -18.48 1.82
N HIS A 388 0.98 -18.63 3.10
CA HIS A 388 0.06 -18.41 4.21
C HIS A 388 0.56 -17.39 5.25
N ALA A 389 1.57 -16.58 4.90
CA ALA A 389 2.03 -15.46 5.72
C ALA A 389 1.34 -14.15 5.30
#